data_710c45ba33172dbf06b89d40be6e3332
#
_entry.id   710c45ba33172dbf06b89d40be6e3332
#
_cell.length_a   1.000
_cell.length_b   1.000
_cell.length_c   1.000
_cell.angle_alpha   90.00
_cell.angle_beta   90.00
_cell.angle_gamma   90.00
#
_symmetry.space_group_name_H-M   'P 1'
#
loop_
_entity.id
_entity.type
_entity.pdbx_description
1 polymer ?
#
loop_
_entity_poly.entity_id
_entity_poly.type
_entity_poly.pdbx_seq_one_letter_code
_entity_poly.pdbx_strand_id
1 'polypeptide(L)'
;MRIDDVTVEVRDPNLNKVGQLVGADVVGAKFIIRFNNVGSWSLELPATSSMVDLLRTPGYGIILTARGTVLFSGPTVSATLVQSQNDLRGVWRITGADDTLVLQDRLAYPQPSNADVSTQNTDYDNRTGAAETVMKAYIDANLVSGPSVRAVTGLSVATDEARGESVVGSARFTNFQELMYNLAQSSGLGYKITQENTGLVFDVYEPVDRSATISLDVDNGRLSSSEYAYVAPKLTRAIVGGAGA
;
A
#
# COMPACT_ATOMS: atom_id res chain seq x y z
N MET A 1 -21.75 0.14 4.84
CA MET A 1 -21.36 1.06 3.75
C MET A 1 -22.28 0.73 2.59
N ARG A 2 -23.08 1.67 2.11
CA ARG A 2 -23.89 1.45 0.91
C ARG A 2 -22.97 1.53 -0.30
N ILE A 3 -23.24 0.73 -1.32
CA ILE A 3 -22.45 0.71 -2.58
C ILE A 3 -22.48 2.10 -3.25
N ASP A 4 -23.55 2.86 -3.05
CA ASP A 4 -23.77 4.20 -3.61
C ASP A 4 -22.78 5.27 -3.08
N ASP A 5 -22.05 4.98 -1.98
CA ASP A 5 -21.08 5.90 -1.38
C ASP A 5 -19.64 5.70 -1.94
N VAL A 6 -19.45 4.74 -2.86
CA VAL A 6 -18.11 4.36 -3.36
C VAL A 6 -18.00 4.65 -4.84
N THR A 7 -16.94 5.33 -5.22
CA THR A 7 -16.62 5.64 -6.61
C THR A 7 -15.28 5.00 -6.97
N VAL A 8 -15.23 4.33 -8.13
CA VAL A 8 -13.99 3.81 -8.71
C VAL A 8 -13.67 4.64 -9.95
N GLU A 9 -12.56 5.34 -9.92
CA GLU A 9 -12.05 6.14 -11.03
C GLU A 9 -10.84 5.44 -11.65
N VAL A 10 -10.65 5.60 -12.95
CA VAL A 10 -9.48 5.14 -13.68
C VAL A 10 -8.50 6.28 -13.81
N ARG A 11 -7.23 6.02 -13.53
CA ARG A 11 -6.14 6.98 -13.68
C ARG A 11 -5.14 6.56 -14.75
N ASP A 12 -4.49 7.53 -15.37
CA ASP A 12 -3.39 7.35 -16.30
C ASP A 12 -2.03 7.21 -15.56
N PRO A 13 -0.91 6.92 -16.27
CA PRO A 13 0.43 6.87 -15.66
C PRO A 13 0.92 8.18 -15.04
N ASN A 14 0.32 9.32 -15.41
CA ASN A 14 0.62 10.63 -14.84
C ASN A 14 -0.32 10.98 -13.66
N LEU A 15 -1.07 9.99 -13.16
CA LEU A 15 -2.00 10.11 -12.05
C LEU A 15 -3.23 11.01 -12.33
N ASN A 16 -3.50 11.37 -13.60
CA ASN A 16 -4.71 12.08 -13.96
C ASN A 16 -5.90 11.11 -14.01
N LYS A 17 -7.05 11.57 -13.54
CA LYS A 17 -8.32 10.86 -13.68
C LYS A 17 -8.78 10.92 -15.13
N VAL A 18 -8.96 9.78 -15.76
CA VAL A 18 -9.31 9.67 -17.19
C VAL A 18 -10.63 8.93 -17.44
N GLY A 19 -11.22 8.37 -16.40
CA GLY A 19 -12.51 7.69 -16.49
C GLY A 19 -13.07 7.35 -15.12
N GLN A 20 -14.34 6.94 -15.11
CA GLN A 20 -15.05 6.48 -13.93
C GLN A 20 -15.81 5.20 -14.27
N LEU A 21 -15.75 4.22 -13.38
CA LEU A 21 -16.58 3.03 -13.46
C LEU A 21 -17.93 3.28 -12.81
N VAL A 22 -19.00 3.06 -13.56
CA VAL A 22 -20.35 3.13 -13.08
C VAL A 22 -20.79 1.71 -12.66
N GLY A 23 -21.57 1.58 -11.59
CA GLY A 23 -21.95 0.27 -11.03
C GLY A 23 -22.55 -0.72 -12.04
N ALA A 24 -23.21 -0.24 -13.08
CA ALA A 24 -23.75 -1.09 -14.16
C ALA A 24 -22.65 -1.69 -15.08
N ASP A 25 -21.45 -1.11 -15.07
CA ASP A 25 -20.32 -1.57 -15.90
C ASP A 25 -19.43 -2.57 -15.16
N VAL A 26 -19.69 -2.84 -13.89
CA VAL A 26 -18.88 -3.71 -13.04
C VAL A 26 -19.61 -4.99 -12.72
N VAL A 27 -19.09 -6.12 -13.18
CA VAL A 27 -19.63 -7.46 -12.87
C VAL A 27 -19.25 -7.88 -11.45
N GLY A 28 -18.02 -7.55 -11.05
CA GLY A 28 -17.51 -7.84 -9.71
C GLY A 28 -16.35 -6.91 -9.33
N ALA A 29 -16.27 -6.59 -8.05
CA ALA A 29 -15.17 -5.80 -7.50
C ALA A 29 -14.75 -6.32 -6.13
N LYS A 30 -13.44 -6.36 -5.88
CA LYS A 30 -12.88 -6.74 -4.59
C LYS A 30 -11.69 -5.83 -4.27
N PHE A 31 -11.70 -5.24 -3.08
CA PHE A 31 -10.63 -4.40 -2.56
C PHE A 31 -10.17 -4.93 -1.21
N ILE A 32 -8.87 -5.14 -1.05
CA ILE A 32 -8.27 -5.64 0.18
C ILE A 32 -7.26 -4.60 0.63
N ILE A 33 -7.65 -3.79 1.61
CA ILE A 33 -6.76 -2.84 2.28
C ILE A 33 -6.01 -3.61 3.36
N ARG A 34 -4.68 -3.43 3.43
CA ARG A 34 -3.83 -4.08 4.42
C ARG A 34 -3.13 -3.04 5.28
N PHE A 35 -3.03 -3.35 6.55
CA PHE A 35 -2.25 -2.55 7.50
C PHE A 35 -0.76 -2.88 7.32
N ASN A 36 0.07 -1.84 7.13
CA ASN A 36 1.51 -1.95 6.96
C ASN A 36 1.97 -2.96 5.89
N ASN A 37 1.17 -3.15 4.86
CA ASN A 37 1.47 -4.06 3.76
C ASN A 37 0.74 -3.63 2.50
N VAL A 38 1.20 -4.11 1.35
CA VAL A 38 0.59 -3.82 0.06
C VAL A 38 -0.80 -4.44 -0.04
N GLY A 39 -1.79 -3.60 -0.26
CA GLY A 39 -3.16 -3.98 -0.56
C GLY A 39 -3.32 -4.52 -1.98
N SER A 40 -4.49 -5.05 -2.29
CA SER A 40 -4.77 -5.57 -3.64
C SER A 40 -6.21 -5.27 -4.04
N TRP A 41 -6.42 -5.20 -5.35
CA TRP A 41 -7.75 -5.04 -5.92
C TRP A 41 -7.98 -5.93 -7.12
N SER A 42 -9.22 -6.24 -7.39
CA SER A 42 -9.66 -6.89 -8.61
C SER A 42 -10.99 -6.33 -9.08
N LEU A 43 -11.12 -6.18 -10.38
CA LEU A 43 -12.33 -5.77 -11.08
C LEU A 43 -12.66 -6.80 -12.14
N GLU A 44 -13.94 -7.11 -12.27
CA GLU A 44 -14.48 -7.89 -13.37
C GLU A 44 -15.35 -6.98 -14.23
N LEU A 45 -14.92 -6.73 -15.46
CA LEU A 45 -15.56 -5.82 -16.40
C LEU A 45 -16.00 -6.58 -17.66
N PRO A 46 -17.20 -6.31 -18.22
CA PRO A 46 -17.57 -6.83 -19.52
C PRO A 46 -16.50 -6.48 -20.57
N ALA A 47 -16.22 -7.38 -21.50
CA ALA A 47 -15.23 -7.12 -22.54
C ALA A 47 -15.60 -5.94 -23.48
N THR A 48 -16.83 -5.47 -23.41
CA THR A 48 -17.34 -4.30 -24.16
C THR A 48 -17.11 -2.97 -23.43
N SER A 49 -16.63 -2.99 -22.17
CA SER A 49 -16.38 -1.76 -21.42
C SER A 49 -15.18 -1.00 -21.99
N SER A 50 -15.35 0.30 -22.24
CA SER A 50 -14.27 1.19 -22.71
C SER A 50 -13.14 1.35 -21.70
N MET A 51 -13.39 1.08 -20.42
CA MET A 51 -12.38 1.17 -19.36
C MET A 51 -11.39 0.00 -19.40
N VAL A 52 -11.75 -1.10 -20.05
CA VAL A 52 -10.87 -2.28 -20.19
C VAL A 52 -9.57 -1.91 -20.91
N ASP A 53 -9.65 -1.18 -22.03
CA ASP A 53 -8.46 -0.83 -22.81
C ASP A 53 -7.52 0.09 -22.05
N LEU A 54 -8.05 1.00 -21.25
CA LEU A 54 -7.28 1.85 -20.36
C LEU A 54 -6.58 1.01 -19.28
N LEU A 55 -7.32 0.21 -18.54
CA LEU A 55 -6.79 -0.58 -17.42
C LEU A 55 -5.83 -1.70 -17.85
N ARG A 56 -5.86 -2.13 -19.11
CA ARG A 56 -4.89 -3.08 -19.67
C ARG A 56 -3.58 -2.41 -20.09
N THR A 57 -3.58 -1.10 -20.22
CA THR A 57 -2.39 -0.35 -20.64
C THR A 57 -1.44 -0.21 -19.43
N PRO A 58 -0.14 -0.51 -19.59
CA PRO A 58 0.83 -0.38 -18.49
C PRO A 58 0.84 1.01 -17.86
N GLY A 59 0.93 1.06 -16.54
CA GLY A 59 0.95 2.30 -15.76
C GLY A 59 -0.42 2.88 -15.42
N TYR A 60 -1.49 2.42 -16.07
CA TYR A 60 -2.84 2.78 -15.65
C TYR A 60 -3.22 2.09 -14.34
N GLY A 61 -4.21 2.62 -13.66
CA GLY A 61 -4.67 2.08 -12.39
C GLY A 61 -6.01 2.64 -11.96
N ILE A 62 -6.34 2.46 -10.69
CA ILE A 62 -7.60 2.92 -10.13
C ILE A 62 -7.41 3.84 -8.93
N ILE A 63 -8.46 4.61 -8.65
CA ILE A 63 -8.64 5.36 -7.41
C ILE A 63 -10.01 4.96 -6.85
N LEU A 64 -10.02 4.43 -5.64
CA LEU A 64 -11.23 4.11 -4.89
C LEU A 64 -11.51 5.23 -3.89
N THR A 65 -12.60 5.92 -4.07
CA THR A 65 -13.03 7.02 -3.20
C THR A 65 -14.32 6.65 -2.49
N ALA A 66 -14.41 6.93 -1.20
CA ALA A 66 -15.65 6.85 -0.46
C ALA A 66 -15.88 8.15 0.31
N ARG A 67 -17.08 8.71 0.14
CA ARG A 67 -17.48 9.97 0.79
C ARG A 67 -16.47 11.10 0.60
N GLY A 68 -15.88 11.21 -0.59
CA GLY A 68 -14.89 12.24 -0.92
C GLY A 68 -13.47 11.98 -0.41
N THR A 69 -13.23 10.85 0.28
CA THR A 69 -11.90 10.47 0.75
C THR A 69 -11.36 9.32 -0.08
N VAL A 70 -10.13 9.44 -0.56
CA VAL A 70 -9.42 8.33 -1.23
C VAL A 70 -9.12 7.27 -0.18
N LEU A 71 -9.73 6.10 -0.34
CA LEU A 71 -9.48 4.95 0.52
C LEU A 71 -8.32 4.11 0.01
N PHE A 72 -8.13 4.10 -1.31
CA PHE A 72 -7.25 3.17 -1.98
C PHE A 72 -6.94 3.72 -3.38
N SER A 73 -5.70 3.62 -3.79
CA SER A 73 -5.30 3.90 -5.17
C SER A 73 -4.16 2.97 -5.55
N GLY A 74 -4.05 2.63 -6.83
CA GLY A 74 -2.94 1.79 -7.23
C GLY A 74 -2.98 1.32 -8.68
N PRO A 75 -1.82 0.87 -9.21
CA PRO A 75 -1.66 0.45 -10.59
C PRO A 75 -2.28 -0.91 -10.86
N THR A 76 -2.59 -1.15 -12.13
CA THR A 76 -2.89 -2.47 -12.66
C THR A 76 -1.63 -3.32 -12.69
N VAL A 77 -1.74 -4.59 -12.27
CA VAL A 77 -0.66 -5.58 -12.31
C VAL A 77 -0.91 -6.62 -13.40
N SER A 78 -2.16 -7.07 -13.55
CA SER A 78 -2.50 -8.04 -14.59
C SER A 78 -3.93 -7.89 -15.10
N ALA A 79 -4.15 -8.37 -16.33
CA ALA A 79 -5.49 -8.45 -16.94
C ALA A 79 -5.63 -9.77 -17.70
N THR A 80 -6.72 -10.49 -17.44
CA THR A 80 -7.03 -11.80 -18.03
C THR A 80 -8.43 -11.79 -18.58
N LEU A 81 -8.60 -12.17 -19.87
CA LEU A 81 -9.91 -12.38 -20.45
C LEU A 81 -10.39 -13.78 -20.11
N VAL A 82 -11.58 -13.86 -19.52
CA VAL A 82 -12.27 -15.11 -19.22
C VAL A 82 -13.48 -15.22 -20.15
N GLN A 83 -13.50 -16.27 -20.97
CA GLN A 83 -14.59 -16.58 -21.90
C GLN A 83 -15.09 -18.00 -21.67
N SER A 84 -16.35 -18.25 -21.97
CA SER A 84 -16.95 -19.57 -21.92
C SER A 84 -17.81 -19.82 -23.17
N GLN A 85 -18.21 -21.08 -23.39
CA GLN A 85 -19.12 -21.42 -24.48
C GLN A 85 -20.48 -20.70 -24.38
N ASN A 86 -20.89 -20.32 -23.19
CA ASN A 86 -22.14 -19.61 -22.93
C ASN A 86 -21.96 -18.08 -22.92
N ASP A 87 -20.72 -17.59 -22.90
CA ASP A 87 -20.39 -16.17 -22.96
C ASP A 87 -19.15 -15.97 -23.82
N LEU A 88 -19.37 -15.81 -25.11
CA LEU A 88 -18.32 -15.59 -26.10
C LEU A 88 -17.74 -14.17 -26.07
N ARG A 89 -18.45 -13.19 -25.47
CA ARG A 89 -17.93 -11.84 -25.29
C ARG A 89 -16.90 -11.83 -24.17
N GLY A 90 -17.19 -12.54 -23.08
CA GLY A 90 -16.32 -12.71 -21.94
C GLY A 90 -16.28 -11.52 -21.00
N VAL A 91 -15.55 -11.73 -19.92
CA VAL A 91 -15.31 -10.78 -18.85
C VAL A 91 -13.80 -10.62 -18.65
N TRP A 92 -13.32 -9.39 -18.58
CA TRP A 92 -11.96 -9.11 -18.19
C TRP A 92 -11.86 -9.08 -16.67
N ARG A 93 -11.01 -9.96 -16.12
CA ARG A 93 -10.57 -9.90 -14.75
C ARG A 93 -9.26 -9.13 -14.71
N ILE A 94 -9.31 -7.93 -14.12
CA ILE A 94 -8.19 -7.00 -13.99
C ILE A 94 -7.82 -6.94 -12.53
N THR A 95 -6.54 -7.13 -12.23
CA THR A 95 -6.03 -7.11 -10.85
C THR A 95 -4.93 -6.09 -10.70
N GLY A 96 -4.79 -5.56 -9.51
CA GLY A 96 -3.75 -4.62 -9.17
C GLY A 96 -3.40 -4.62 -7.69
N ALA A 97 -2.46 -3.77 -7.36
CA ALA A 97 -2.02 -3.52 -5.99
C ALA A 97 -2.26 -2.06 -5.61
N ASP A 98 -2.12 -1.71 -4.34
CA ASP A 98 -2.11 -0.29 -3.96
C ASP A 98 -0.76 0.37 -4.24
N ASP A 99 -0.72 1.70 -4.10
CA ASP A 99 0.49 2.48 -4.37
C ASP A 99 1.64 2.19 -3.41
N THR A 100 1.39 1.54 -2.28
CA THR A 100 2.42 1.06 -1.36
C THR A 100 3.34 0.01 -2.03
N LEU A 101 2.90 -0.57 -3.17
CA LEU A 101 3.71 -1.44 -4.03
C LEU A 101 5.07 -0.81 -4.38
N VAL A 102 5.13 0.51 -4.52
CA VAL A 102 6.39 1.25 -4.77
C VAL A 102 7.48 0.86 -3.77
N LEU A 103 7.13 0.54 -2.52
CA LEU A 103 8.09 0.17 -1.49
C LEU A 103 8.66 -1.24 -1.66
N GLN A 104 7.93 -2.15 -2.31
CA GLN A 104 8.40 -3.52 -2.55
C GLN A 104 9.51 -3.61 -3.59
N ASP A 105 9.52 -2.66 -4.53
CA ASP A 105 10.44 -2.68 -5.67
C ASP A 105 11.66 -1.77 -5.46
N ARG A 106 11.82 -1.19 -4.26
CA ARG A 106 12.84 -0.19 -3.98
C ARG A 106 13.69 -0.57 -2.78
N LEU A 107 14.94 -0.08 -2.80
CA LEU A 107 15.94 -0.32 -1.76
C LEU A 107 16.34 0.98 -1.08
N ALA A 108 16.54 0.95 0.23
CA ALA A 108 17.16 2.01 1.01
C ALA A 108 18.67 1.89 0.92
N TYR A 109 19.31 2.93 0.39
CA TYR A 109 20.77 2.96 0.17
C TYR A 109 21.51 3.43 1.41
N PRO A 110 22.72 2.91 1.67
CA PRO A 110 23.54 3.36 2.80
C PRO A 110 24.02 4.82 2.63
N GLN A 111 24.11 5.31 1.41
CA GLN A 111 24.40 6.72 1.09
C GLN A 111 23.36 7.22 0.09
N PRO A 112 22.18 7.68 0.54
CA PRO A 112 21.05 8.01 -0.32
C PRO A 112 21.34 9.08 -1.37
N SER A 113 22.21 10.04 -1.07
CA SER A 113 22.59 11.10 -2.01
C SER A 113 23.50 10.64 -3.17
N ASN A 114 24.14 9.48 -3.03
CA ASN A 114 25.03 8.95 -4.07
C ASN A 114 24.23 8.09 -5.07
N ALA A 115 24.23 8.49 -6.34
CA ALA A 115 23.54 7.78 -7.41
C ALA A 115 24.19 6.44 -7.77
N ASP A 116 25.50 6.33 -7.60
CA ASP A 116 26.28 5.17 -8.02
C ASP A 116 26.30 4.11 -6.92
N VAL A 117 25.83 2.92 -7.27
CA VAL A 117 25.78 1.75 -6.36
C VAL A 117 27.17 1.27 -5.99
N SER A 118 28.14 1.38 -6.93
CA SER A 118 29.51 0.86 -6.75
C SER A 118 30.39 1.73 -5.85
N THR A 119 29.99 2.97 -5.60
CA THR A 119 30.78 3.96 -4.83
C THR A 119 30.13 4.37 -3.51
N GLN A 120 29.24 3.52 -2.95
CA GLN A 120 28.69 3.75 -1.62
C GLN A 120 29.78 3.62 -0.56
N ASN A 121 30.12 4.74 0.12
CA ASN A 121 31.28 4.83 1.02
C ASN A 121 30.92 4.64 2.51
N THR A 122 29.63 4.55 2.84
CA THR A 122 29.13 4.30 4.19
C THR A 122 28.60 2.88 4.28
N ASP A 123 28.81 2.26 5.44
CA ASP A 123 28.29 0.90 5.66
C ASP A 123 26.76 0.89 5.78
N TYR A 124 26.22 1.88 6.49
CA TYR A 124 24.78 2.00 6.75
C TYR A 124 24.33 3.45 6.74
N ASP A 125 23.09 3.70 6.31
CA ASP A 125 22.33 4.91 6.64
C ASP A 125 21.67 4.70 8.01
N ASN A 126 22.25 5.29 9.06
CA ASN A 126 21.75 5.19 10.41
C ASN A 126 20.97 6.46 10.77
N ARG A 127 19.73 6.31 11.23
CA ARG A 127 18.87 7.41 11.62
C ARG A 127 18.23 7.14 12.97
N THR A 128 18.18 8.17 13.81
CA THR A 128 17.58 8.09 15.15
C THR A 128 16.62 9.25 15.35
N GLY A 129 15.46 8.99 15.94
CA GLY A 129 14.42 9.98 16.21
C GLY A 129 13.05 9.35 16.37
N ALA A 130 12.01 10.17 16.44
CA ALA A 130 10.63 9.68 16.41
C ALA A 130 10.40 8.78 15.19
N ALA A 131 9.67 7.71 15.34
CA ALA A 131 9.53 6.69 14.30
C ALA A 131 9.00 7.26 12.98
N GLU A 132 8.00 8.14 13.04
CA GLU A 132 7.49 8.85 11.87
C GLU A 132 8.57 9.66 11.16
N THR A 133 9.32 10.45 11.89
CA THR A 133 10.42 11.28 11.36
C THR A 133 11.47 10.41 10.67
N VAL A 134 11.86 9.30 11.29
CA VAL A 134 12.84 8.36 10.73
C VAL A 134 12.31 7.72 9.44
N MET A 135 11.07 7.23 9.45
CA MET A 135 10.44 6.62 8.28
C MET A 135 10.33 7.61 7.11
N LYS A 136 9.82 8.82 7.37
CA LYS A 136 9.67 9.88 6.38
C LYS A 136 11.03 10.33 5.81
N ALA A 137 12.05 10.44 6.66
CA ALA A 137 13.40 10.80 6.24
C ALA A 137 14.05 9.75 5.32
N TYR A 138 13.82 8.44 5.55
CA TYR A 138 14.27 7.39 4.63
C TYR A 138 13.60 7.49 3.26
N ILE A 139 12.28 7.67 3.23
CA ILE A 139 11.51 7.82 1.98
C ILE A 139 11.96 9.07 1.23
N ASP A 140 12.05 10.21 1.90
CA ASP A 140 12.44 11.47 1.27
C ASP A 140 13.84 11.35 0.64
N ALA A 141 14.83 10.94 1.42
CA ALA A 141 16.21 10.90 0.96
C ALA A 141 16.49 9.94 -0.21
N ASN A 142 15.70 8.88 -0.35
CA ASN A 142 15.91 7.88 -1.39
C ASN A 142 14.94 8.00 -2.57
N LEU A 143 13.66 8.32 -2.32
CA LEU A 143 12.59 8.19 -3.32
C LEU A 143 12.00 9.54 -3.74
N VAL A 144 12.24 10.62 -2.99
CA VAL A 144 11.74 11.98 -3.30
C VAL A 144 12.89 12.90 -3.66
N SER A 145 13.75 13.26 -2.69
CA SER A 145 14.88 14.16 -2.85
C SER A 145 16.15 13.47 -3.35
N GLY A 146 16.14 12.14 -3.44
CA GLY A 146 17.28 11.33 -3.90
C GLY A 146 17.63 11.52 -5.37
N PRO A 147 18.68 10.86 -5.84
CA PRO A 147 19.07 10.90 -7.25
C PRO A 147 17.93 10.50 -8.19
N SER A 148 17.83 11.18 -9.33
CA SER A 148 16.74 11.01 -10.30
C SER A 148 16.55 9.55 -10.80
N VAL A 149 17.61 8.76 -10.79
CA VAL A 149 17.57 7.33 -11.17
C VAL A 149 16.76 6.47 -10.17
N ARG A 150 16.51 6.98 -8.97
CA ARG A 150 15.74 6.29 -7.91
C ARG A 150 14.48 7.04 -7.49
N ALA A 151 14.42 8.33 -7.76
CA ALA A 151 13.27 9.15 -7.41
C ALA A 151 12.00 8.62 -8.09
N VAL A 152 10.90 8.63 -7.35
CA VAL A 152 9.58 8.27 -7.85
C VAL A 152 8.85 9.53 -8.24
N THR A 153 8.59 9.67 -9.53
CA THR A 153 7.92 10.86 -10.06
C THR A 153 6.55 11.07 -9.38
N GLY A 154 6.34 12.28 -8.87
CA GLY A 154 5.08 12.63 -8.22
C GLY A 154 4.92 12.13 -6.79
N LEU A 155 5.91 11.44 -6.23
CA LEU A 155 5.91 11.06 -4.81
C LEU A 155 6.34 12.25 -3.95
N SER A 156 5.64 12.45 -2.86
CA SER A 156 5.96 13.38 -1.79
C SER A 156 5.78 12.73 -0.43
N VAL A 157 6.28 13.38 0.60
CA VAL A 157 6.11 12.92 1.99
C VAL A 157 5.18 13.91 2.70
N ALA A 158 4.18 13.41 3.43
CA ALA A 158 3.30 14.23 4.25
C ALA A 158 4.07 14.98 5.35
N THR A 159 3.49 16.05 5.89
CA THR A 159 4.07 16.79 7.00
C THR A 159 4.43 15.86 8.16
N ASP A 160 5.66 16.03 8.69
CA ASP A 160 6.13 15.25 9.83
C ASP A 160 5.55 15.82 11.14
N GLU A 161 4.88 14.97 11.91
CA GLU A 161 4.31 15.32 13.22
C GLU A 161 5.09 14.66 14.38
N ALA A 162 6.19 13.98 14.08
CA ALA A 162 7.07 13.33 15.05
C ALA A 162 6.36 12.30 15.94
N ARG A 163 5.43 11.54 15.37
CA ARG A 163 4.69 10.49 16.10
C ARG A 163 5.55 9.27 16.40
N GLY A 164 5.15 8.55 17.44
CA GLY A 164 5.76 7.30 17.89
C GLY A 164 6.99 7.47 18.75
N GLU A 165 7.41 6.38 19.38
CA GLU A 165 8.60 6.31 20.20
C GLU A 165 9.87 6.57 19.39
N SER A 166 10.96 6.93 20.08
CA SER A 166 12.27 7.06 19.45
C SER A 166 12.80 5.70 19.00
N VAL A 167 13.15 5.59 17.74
CA VAL A 167 13.69 4.38 17.13
C VAL A 167 15.07 4.64 16.52
N VAL A 168 15.83 3.56 16.35
CA VAL A 168 17.06 3.55 15.56
C VAL A 168 16.81 2.74 14.29
N GLY A 169 16.84 3.42 13.15
CA GLY A 169 16.80 2.77 11.84
C GLY A 169 18.21 2.58 11.29
N SER A 170 18.46 1.47 10.62
CA SER A 170 19.72 1.17 9.95
C SER A 170 19.41 0.52 8.60
N ALA A 171 19.89 1.10 7.51
CA ALA A 171 19.59 0.61 6.17
C ALA A 171 20.87 0.43 5.34
N ARG A 172 20.98 -0.75 4.70
CA ARG A 172 22.02 -1.06 3.71
C ARG A 172 21.43 -1.93 2.62
N PHE A 173 20.97 -1.31 1.55
CA PHE A 173 20.24 -2.00 0.46
C PHE A 173 19.04 -2.81 0.97
N THR A 174 18.46 -2.35 2.07
CA THR A 174 17.29 -2.97 2.68
C THR A 174 16.06 -2.64 1.84
N ASN A 175 15.20 -3.63 1.61
CA ASN A 175 13.92 -3.40 0.95
C ASN A 175 13.07 -2.41 1.75
N PHE A 176 12.47 -1.40 1.06
CA PHE A 176 11.69 -0.38 1.76
C PHE A 176 10.46 -0.93 2.47
N GLN A 177 9.78 -1.90 1.88
CA GLN A 177 8.62 -2.53 2.54
C GLN A 177 9.02 -3.16 3.87
N GLU A 178 10.15 -3.87 3.91
CA GLU A 178 10.68 -4.48 5.13
C GLU A 178 11.13 -3.44 6.15
N LEU A 179 11.88 -2.42 5.72
CA LEU A 179 12.35 -1.35 6.59
C LEU A 179 11.20 -0.58 7.24
N MET A 180 10.21 -0.16 6.43
CA MET A 180 9.03 0.55 6.93
C MET A 180 8.19 -0.32 7.85
N TYR A 181 8.00 -1.59 7.51
CA TYR A 181 7.26 -2.54 8.33
C TYR A 181 7.91 -2.69 9.73
N ASN A 182 9.23 -2.89 9.78
CA ASN A 182 9.95 -3.07 11.05
C ASN A 182 9.88 -1.83 11.94
N LEU A 183 10.09 -0.62 11.36
CA LEU A 183 9.98 0.64 12.10
C LEU A 183 8.56 0.91 12.59
N ALA A 184 7.55 0.67 11.75
CA ALA A 184 6.16 0.85 12.11
C ALA A 184 5.70 -0.16 13.18
N GLN A 185 6.10 -1.43 13.05
CA GLN A 185 5.76 -2.48 14.00
C GLN A 185 6.33 -2.19 15.40
N SER A 186 7.57 -1.70 15.48
CA SER A 186 8.21 -1.38 16.77
C SER A 186 7.60 -0.18 17.48
N SER A 187 6.95 0.73 16.74
CA SER A 187 6.36 1.97 17.26
C SER A 187 4.83 1.99 17.29
N GLY A 188 4.17 0.90 16.86
CA GLY A 188 2.71 0.84 16.79
C GLY A 188 2.07 1.75 15.75
N LEU A 189 2.84 2.26 14.76
CA LEU A 189 2.37 3.16 13.71
C LEU A 189 1.90 2.41 12.47
N GLY A 190 1.08 3.09 11.67
CA GLY A 190 0.70 2.67 10.33
C GLY A 190 1.34 3.56 9.27
N TYR A 191 1.56 3.01 8.08
CA TYR A 191 1.99 3.80 6.92
C TYR A 191 1.21 3.40 5.67
N LYS A 192 1.16 4.30 4.70
CA LYS A 192 0.49 4.10 3.41
C LYS A 192 1.07 5.04 2.36
N ILE A 193 0.90 4.68 1.10
CA ILE A 193 1.02 5.61 -0.03
C ILE A 193 -0.37 5.70 -0.67
N THR A 194 -0.86 6.92 -0.82
CA THR A 194 -2.16 7.20 -1.46
C THR A 194 -2.02 8.30 -2.49
N GLN A 195 -2.85 8.26 -3.52
CA GLN A 195 -2.91 9.36 -4.46
C GLN A 195 -3.68 10.53 -3.87
N GLU A 196 -3.09 11.71 -3.94
CA GLU A 196 -3.72 13.00 -3.66
C GLU A 196 -3.59 13.89 -4.90
N ASN A 197 -4.72 14.31 -5.48
CA ASN A 197 -4.73 15.00 -6.76
C ASN A 197 -3.98 14.24 -7.86
N THR A 198 -2.89 14.81 -8.37
CA THR A 198 -1.99 14.21 -9.38
C THR A 198 -0.64 13.80 -8.81
N GLY A 199 -0.55 13.55 -7.51
CA GLY A 199 0.66 13.10 -6.82
C GLY A 199 0.39 11.89 -5.94
N LEU A 200 1.46 11.24 -5.52
CA LEU A 200 1.45 10.21 -4.48
C LEU A 200 1.98 10.80 -3.19
N VAL A 201 1.37 10.46 -2.07
CA VAL A 201 1.80 10.92 -0.75
C VAL A 201 2.09 9.73 0.13
N PHE A 202 3.33 9.64 0.61
CA PHE A 202 3.68 8.74 1.71
C PHE A 202 3.32 9.40 3.03
N ASP A 203 2.50 8.73 3.83
CA ASP A 203 2.10 9.20 5.15
C ASP A 203 2.25 8.11 6.20
N VAL A 204 2.53 8.55 7.44
CA VAL A 204 2.60 7.72 8.64
C VAL A 204 1.52 8.20 9.61
N TYR A 205 0.78 7.29 10.20
CA TYR A 205 -0.37 7.61 11.04
C TYR A 205 -0.47 6.72 12.27
N GLU A 206 -1.13 7.21 13.32
CA GLU A 206 -1.51 6.40 14.46
C GLU A 206 -2.78 5.60 14.16
N PRO A 207 -2.78 4.27 14.36
CA PRO A 207 -3.98 3.47 14.26
C PRO A 207 -4.99 3.85 15.33
N VAL A 208 -6.24 4.02 14.93
CA VAL A 208 -7.33 4.33 15.89
C VAL A 208 -7.91 3.04 16.44
N ASP A 209 -7.80 2.83 17.74
CA ASP A 209 -8.53 1.76 18.44
C ASP A 209 -10.03 2.07 18.48
N ARG A 210 -10.81 1.20 17.84
CA ARG A 210 -12.28 1.27 17.80
C ARG A 210 -12.94 0.11 18.54
N SER A 211 -12.20 -0.69 19.27
CA SER A 211 -12.71 -1.87 19.98
C SER A 211 -13.83 -1.55 20.97
N ALA A 212 -13.79 -0.35 21.58
CA ALA A 212 -14.84 0.12 22.48
C ALA A 212 -16.15 0.51 21.75
N THR A 213 -16.11 0.78 20.44
CA THR A 213 -17.26 1.30 19.68
C THR A 213 -17.77 0.36 18.59
N ILE A 214 -16.93 -0.58 18.15
CA ILE A 214 -17.27 -1.55 17.11
C ILE A 214 -17.17 -2.95 17.71
N SER A 215 -18.31 -3.60 17.90
CA SER A 215 -18.39 -5.03 18.19
C SER A 215 -18.72 -5.77 16.90
N LEU A 216 -17.90 -6.76 16.57
CA LEU A 216 -18.16 -7.70 15.48
C LEU A 216 -18.72 -8.97 16.10
N ASP A 217 -20.01 -9.22 15.88
CA ASP A 217 -20.73 -10.33 16.44
C ASP A 217 -21.71 -10.90 15.41
N VAL A 218 -21.95 -12.20 15.47
CA VAL A 218 -22.95 -12.88 14.64
C VAL A 218 -24.35 -12.40 15.02
N ASP A 219 -24.62 -12.21 16.32
CA ASP A 219 -25.92 -11.80 16.82
C ASP A 219 -26.32 -10.38 16.41
N ASN A 220 -25.34 -9.49 16.23
CA ASN A 220 -25.60 -8.13 15.75
C ASN A 220 -25.56 -8.00 14.22
N GLY A 221 -25.41 -9.12 13.50
CA GLY A 221 -25.40 -9.19 12.04
C GLY A 221 -24.18 -8.57 11.36
N ARG A 222 -23.12 -8.25 12.11
CA ARG A 222 -21.88 -7.68 11.56
C ARG A 222 -20.85 -8.73 11.16
N LEU A 223 -21.02 -9.97 11.65
CA LEU A 223 -20.30 -11.16 11.18
C LEU A 223 -21.31 -12.13 10.56
N SER A 224 -20.96 -12.70 9.42
CA SER A 224 -21.74 -13.77 8.80
C SER A 224 -21.44 -15.14 9.43
N SER A 225 -20.23 -15.34 9.91
CA SER A 225 -19.79 -16.55 10.61
C SER A 225 -18.53 -16.26 11.42
N SER A 226 -18.31 -17.04 12.47
CA SER A 226 -17.06 -17.03 13.24
C SER A 226 -16.56 -18.45 13.42
N GLU A 227 -15.25 -18.64 13.35
CA GLU A 227 -14.58 -19.89 13.68
C GLU A 227 -13.52 -19.61 14.74
N TYR A 228 -13.53 -20.36 15.80
CA TYR A 228 -12.53 -20.29 16.87
C TYR A 228 -11.77 -21.60 16.98
N ALA A 229 -10.45 -21.55 16.83
CA ALA A 229 -9.59 -22.69 16.99
C ALA A 229 -8.60 -22.45 18.16
N TYR A 230 -8.56 -23.39 19.10
CA TYR A 230 -7.55 -23.40 20.13
C TYR A 230 -6.41 -24.32 19.70
N VAL A 231 -5.20 -23.76 19.63
CA VAL A 231 -3.98 -24.52 19.33
C VAL A 231 -3.07 -24.47 20.55
N ALA A 232 -2.70 -25.63 21.07
CA ALA A 232 -1.75 -25.70 22.18
C ALA A 232 -0.41 -25.08 21.79
N PRO A 233 0.23 -24.31 22.70
CA PRO A 233 1.50 -23.67 22.40
C PRO A 233 2.59 -24.72 22.12
N LYS A 234 3.35 -24.52 21.05
CA LYS A 234 4.47 -25.41 20.69
C LYS A 234 5.65 -25.27 21.65
N LEU A 235 5.77 -24.11 22.30
CA LEU A 235 6.84 -23.80 23.24
C LEU A 235 6.21 -23.15 24.48
N THR A 236 6.55 -23.65 25.64
CA THR A 236 6.14 -23.08 26.94
C THR A 236 7.26 -22.26 27.60
N ARG A 237 8.47 -22.32 27.04
CA ARG A 237 9.63 -21.59 27.53
C ARG A 237 10.59 -21.30 26.37
N ALA A 238 11.03 -20.06 26.26
CA ALA A 238 12.05 -19.62 25.32
C ALA A 238 13.20 -18.94 26.07
N ILE A 239 14.42 -19.15 25.59
CA ILE A 239 15.60 -18.42 26.04
C ILE A 239 16.02 -17.54 24.86
N VAL A 240 16.02 -16.23 25.07
CA VAL A 240 16.43 -15.25 24.05
C VAL A 240 17.82 -14.74 24.45
N GLY A 241 18.80 -14.99 23.58
CA GLY A 241 20.14 -14.39 23.70
C GLY A 241 20.22 -13.13 22.84
N GLY A 242 20.72 -12.03 23.40
CA GLY A 242 21.11 -10.85 22.62
C GLY A 242 22.57 -10.96 22.18
N ALA A 243 23.00 -10.14 21.22
CA ALA A 243 24.40 -9.92 20.94
C ALA A 243 25.02 -9.32 22.21
N GLY A 244 26.00 -10.02 22.81
CA GLY A 244 26.73 -9.51 23.96
C GLY A 244 27.44 -8.18 23.63
N ALA A 245 27.60 -7.33 24.61
CA ALA A 245 28.36 -6.10 24.51
C ALA A 245 29.86 -6.42 24.33
#